data_b4993a9c2fa40ebe79f0e0ecd8ca293e
#
_entry.id   b4993a9c2fa40ebe79f0e0ecd8ca293e
#
_cell.length_a   1.000
_cell.length_b   1.000
_cell.length_c   1.000
_cell.angle_alpha   90.00
_cell.angle_beta   90.00
_cell.angle_gamma   90.00
#
_symmetry.space_group_name_H-M   'P 1'
#
loop_
_entity.id
_entity.type
_entity.pdbx_description
1 polymer ?
#
loop_
_entity_poly.entity_id
_entity_poly.type
_entity_poly.pdbx_seq_one_letter_code
_entity_poly.pdbx_strand_id
1 'polypeptide(L)'
;MDFLKETLKKIAHKNYKYIELLLGKQISENIYDSRIPKSEFLKLLDYFKQKLHNYNAKVIRSKNYEILNKRLNINEEFQQRCFEQTLIDKQLMNFKENQYMITFGEKKMISIENFDISKEYDNINLKEVVSYNINNKFYLNFITNKIEEKNNSELVYYNISIYITKKNGKVKDIIKQIELYLNVIRENLKIN
;
A
#
# COMPACT_ATOMS: atom_id res chain seq x y z
N MET A 1 3.86 2.36 -19.45
CA MET A 1 4.84 2.96 -18.50
C MET A 1 5.15 4.44 -18.75
N ASP A 2 4.88 4.96 -19.92
CA ASP A 2 5.08 6.42 -20.18
C ASP A 2 4.20 7.27 -19.26
N PHE A 3 2.96 6.86 -19.01
CA PHE A 3 2.09 7.49 -18.02
C PHE A 3 2.74 7.60 -16.62
N LEU A 4 3.30 6.51 -16.10
CA LEU A 4 3.98 6.54 -14.80
C LEU A 4 5.20 7.46 -14.81
N LYS A 5 5.96 7.44 -15.91
CA LYS A 5 7.11 8.32 -16.11
C LYS A 5 6.70 9.80 -16.13
N GLU A 6 5.63 10.14 -16.84
CA GLU A 6 5.08 11.49 -16.88
C GLU A 6 4.54 11.92 -15.52
N THR A 7 3.79 11.02 -14.85
CA THR A 7 3.28 11.26 -13.50
C THR A 7 4.42 11.53 -12.52
N LEU A 8 5.45 10.68 -12.50
CA LEU A 8 6.61 10.87 -11.62
C LEU A 8 7.37 12.16 -11.93
N LYS A 9 7.44 12.59 -13.20
CA LYS A 9 8.01 13.88 -13.57
C LYS A 9 7.17 15.05 -13.08
N LYS A 10 5.83 15.00 -13.29
CA LYS A 10 4.90 16.06 -12.86
C LYS A 10 4.92 16.31 -11.36
N ILE A 11 5.12 15.25 -10.57
CA ILE A 11 5.14 15.37 -9.12
C ILE A 11 6.54 15.41 -8.53
N ALA A 12 7.60 15.30 -9.35
CA ALA A 12 9.00 15.31 -8.87
C ALA A 12 9.33 16.55 -8.02
N HIS A 13 8.66 17.68 -8.31
CA HIS A 13 8.77 18.91 -7.55
C HIS A 13 7.92 18.93 -6.25
N LYS A 14 6.94 18.03 -6.11
CA LYS A 14 6.17 17.91 -4.88
C LYS A 14 6.99 17.18 -3.81
N ASN A 15 6.87 17.62 -2.57
CA ASN A 15 7.61 17.02 -1.45
C ASN A 15 6.94 15.73 -0.96
N TYR A 16 6.88 14.70 -1.82
CA TYR A 16 6.43 13.37 -1.37
C TYR A 16 7.61 12.53 -0.86
N LYS A 17 7.33 11.62 0.04
CA LYS A 17 8.34 10.72 0.65
C LYS A 17 8.12 9.25 0.32
N TYR A 18 6.94 8.89 -0.16
CA TYR A 18 6.64 7.54 -0.62
C TYR A 18 5.71 7.54 -1.83
N ILE A 19 5.74 6.43 -2.55
CA ILE A 19 4.79 6.05 -3.60
C ILE A 19 4.21 4.71 -3.20
N GLU A 20 2.90 4.55 -3.26
CA GLU A 20 2.24 3.27 -3.10
C GLU A 20 1.39 2.97 -4.34
N LEU A 21 1.59 1.78 -4.93
CA LEU A 21 0.76 1.26 -6.00
C LEU A 21 -0.13 0.17 -5.39
N LEU A 22 -1.41 0.42 -5.31
CA LEU A 22 -2.41 -0.49 -4.77
C LEU A 22 -3.12 -1.18 -5.94
N LEU A 23 -3.05 -2.51 -6.01
CA LEU A 23 -3.73 -3.30 -7.01
C LEU A 23 -5.25 -3.29 -6.77
N GLY A 24 -6.05 -3.19 -7.84
CA GLY A 24 -7.50 -3.21 -7.75
C GLY A 24 -8.17 -2.89 -9.07
N LYS A 25 -9.39 -2.42 -9.03
CA LYS A 25 -10.15 -1.98 -10.21
C LYS A 25 -11.01 -0.76 -9.91
N GLN A 26 -11.20 0.07 -10.90
CA GLN A 26 -12.16 1.16 -10.85
C GLN A 26 -13.58 0.61 -11.05
N ILE A 27 -14.46 0.84 -10.11
CA ILE A 27 -15.86 0.43 -10.18
C ILE A 27 -16.71 1.55 -10.82
N SER A 28 -16.42 2.79 -10.48
CA SER A 28 -17.02 3.99 -11.07
C SER A 28 -16.02 5.12 -11.07
N GLU A 29 -16.40 6.30 -11.60
CA GLU A 29 -15.52 7.47 -11.73
C GLU A 29 -14.78 7.82 -10.44
N ASN A 30 -15.43 7.66 -9.28
CA ASN A 30 -14.88 8.03 -7.97
C ASN A 30 -14.65 6.84 -7.03
N ILE A 31 -14.97 5.61 -7.46
CA ILE A 31 -14.87 4.42 -6.62
C ILE A 31 -13.82 3.48 -7.19
N TYR A 32 -12.79 3.23 -6.39
CA TYR A 32 -11.75 2.26 -6.66
C TYR A 32 -11.81 1.14 -5.63
N ASP A 33 -11.99 -0.10 -6.10
CA ASP A 33 -11.98 -1.29 -5.25
C ASP A 33 -10.61 -1.97 -5.32
N SER A 34 -9.91 -1.97 -4.21
CA SER A 34 -8.61 -2.61 -4.07
C SER A 34 -8.68 -4.03 -3.50
N ARG A 35 -9.87 -4.53 -3.23
CA ARG A 35 -10.06 -5.87 -2.66
C ARG A 35 -9.72 -6.94 -3.68
N ILE A 36 -8.91 -7.90 -3.25
CA ILE A 36 -8.50 -9.06 -4.05
C ILE A 36 -9.17 -10.30 -3.48
N PRO A 37 -9.69 -11.22 -4.31
CA PRO A 37 -10.21 -12.50 -3.83
C PRO A 37 -9.17 -13.23 -2.97
N LYS A 38 -9.61 -13.82 -1.85
CA LYS A 38 -8.73 -14.51 -0.90
C LYS A 38 -7.87 -15.59 -1.59
N SER A 39 -8.46 -16.34 -2.51
CA SER A 39 -7.75 -17.39 -3.28
C SER A 39 -6.59 -16.83 -4.08
N GLU A 40 -6.80 -15.72 -4.78
CA GLU A 40 -5.77 -15.06 -5.58
C GLU A 40 -4.69 -14.41 -4.70
N PHE A 41 -5.09 -13.82 -3.58
CA PHE A 41 -4.18 -13.28 -2.59
C PHE A 41 -3.24 -14.36 -2.03
N LEU A 42 -3.78 -15.50 -1.60
CA LEU A 42 -2.99 -16.60 -1.05
C LEU A 42 -2.08 -17.21 -2.11
N LYS A 43 -2.57 -17.42 -3.32
CA LYS A 43 -1.76 -17.93 -4.43
C LYS A 43 -0.53 -17.05 -4.70
N LEU A 44 -0.72 -15.74 -4.76
CA LEU A 44 0.39 -14.81 -4.94
C LEU A 44 1.32 -14.77 -3.73
N LEU A 45 0.79 -14.77 -2.54
CA LEU A 45 1.59 -14.79 -1.31
C LEU A 45 2.51 -16.02 -1.29
N ASP A 46 1.98 -17.21 -1.61
CA ASP A 46 2.75 -18.45 -1.68
C ASP A 46 3.81 -18.42 -2.78
N TYR A 47 3.44 -17.90 -3.96
CA TYR A 47 4.39 -17.71 -5.06
C TYR A 47 5.58 -16.83 -4.63
N PHE A 48 5.30 -15.66 -4.04
CA PHE A 48 6.35 -14.75 -3.60
C PHE A 48 7.14 -15.29 -2.40
N LYS A 49 6.50 -16.02 -1.49
CA LYS A 49 7.18 -16.72 -0.40
C LYS A 49 8.24 -17.69 -0.91
N GLN A 50 7.93 -18.44 -1.97
CA GLN A 50 8.88 -19.36 -2.60
C GLN A 50 9.99 -18.62 -3.38
N LYS A 51 9.64 -17.58 -4.14
CA LYS A 51 10.60 -16.84 -4.98
C LYS A 51 11.46 -15.88 -4.19
N LEU A 52 10.94 -15.35 -3.11
CA LEU A 52 11.61 -14.38 -2.24
C LEU A 52 12.07 -14.99 -0.91
N HIS A 53 12.31 -16.32 -0.86
CA HIS A 53 12.75 -17.00 0.36
C HIS A 53 14.07 -16.45 0.92
N ASN A 54 14.92 -15.85 0.08
CA ASN A 54 16.14 -15.15 0.50
C ASN A 54 15.92 -13.73 1.02
N TYR A 55 14.68 -13.20 0.92
CA TYR A 55 14.33 -11.90 1.43
C TYR A 55 13.55 -12.06 2.74
N ASN A 56 14.04 -11.43 3.79
CA ASN A 56 13.36 -11.47 5.07
C ASN A 56 11.97 -10.84 4.96
N ALA A 57 10.94 -11.66 5.07
CA ALA A 57 9.59 -11.17 5.21
C ALA A 57 9.41 -10.62 6.63
N LYS A 58 8.85 -9.43 6.74
CA LYS A 58 8.47 -8.83 8.01
C LYS A 58 6.94 -8.81 8.12
N VAL A 59 6.43 -9.41 9.18
CA VAL A 59 5.01 -9.26 9.54
C VAL A 59 4.87 -8.02 10.40
N ILE A 60 3.97 -7.13 10.01
CA ILE A 60 3.70 -5.88 10.71
C ILE A 60 2.21 -5.86 11.03
N ARG A 61 1.87 -5.76 12.30
CA ARG A 61 0.51 -5.56 12.78
C ARG A 61 0.34 -4.11 13.20
N SER A 62 -0.75 -3.51 12.77
CA SER A 62 -1.03 -2.12 13.09
C SER A 62 -2.52 -1.85 13.16
N LYS A 63 -2.89 -0.89 13.98
CA LYS A 63 -4.21 -0.29 14.01
C LYS A 63 -4.16 1.01 13.22
N ASN A 64 -5.02 1.13 12.22
CA ASN A 64 -5.06 2.30 11.36
C ASN A 64 -6.32 3.11 11.66
N TYR A 65 -6.12 4.40 11.79
CA TYR A 65 -7.16 5.41 11.94
C TYR A 65 -7.09 6.33 10.73
N GLU A 66 -8.19 6.45 10.02
CA GLU A 66 -8.25 7.25 8.80
C GLU A 66 -9.24 8.40 8.97
N ILE A 67 -8.84 9.60 8.57
CA ILE A 67 -9.67 10.78 8.48
C ILE A 67 -9.28 11.60 7.25
N LEU A 68 -10.22 11.83 6.34
CA LEU A 68 -9.95 12.54 5.09
C LEU A 68 -8.71 11.99 4.36
N ASN A 69 -7.66 12.82 4.21
CA ASN A 69 -6.42 12.46 3.51
C ASN A 69 -5.30 12.01 4.47
N LYS A 70 -5.62 11.77 5.73
CA LYS A 70 -4.65 11.38 6.74
C LYS A 70 -4.92 9.96 7.22
N ARG A 71 -3.85 9.21 7.35
CA ARG A 71 -3.85 7.89 7.97
C ARG A 71 -2.89 7.89 9.13
N LEU A 72 -3.39 7.57 10.29
CA LEU A 72 -2.59 7.33 11.47
C LEU A 72 -2.39 5.84 11.65
N ASN A 73 -1.14 5.43 11.72
CA ASN A 73 -0.77 4.03 11.81
C ASN A 73 -0.05 3.78 13.13
N ILE A 74 -0.64 2.97 13.99
CA ILE A 74 -0.07 2.56 15.26
C ILE A 74 0.39 1.11 15.12
N ASN A 75 1.70 0.87 15.26
CA ASN A 75 2.27 -0.47 15.22
C ASN A 75 2.12 -1.13 16.60
N GLU A 76 1.48 -2.31 16.66
CA GLU A 76 1.24 -3.04 17.90
C GLU A 76 2.53 -3.56 18.56
N GLU A 77 3.54 -3.96 17.76
CA GLU A 77 4.81 -4.46 18.32
C GLU A 77 5.63 -3.38 19.02
N PHE A 78 5.40 -2.11 18.62
CA PHE A 78 6.12 -0.96 19.15
C PHE A 78 5.10 0.10 19.54
N GLN A 79 4.45 -0.04 20.67
CA GLN A 79 3.48 0.95 21.20
C GLN A 79 3.98 2.40 21.20
N GLN A 80 5.29 2.60 20.96
CA GLN A 80 5.95 3.89 20.89
C GLN A 80 6.08 4.47 19.48
N ARG A 81 5.73 3.74 18.42
CA ARG A 81 5.90 4.23 17.03
C ARG A 81 4.57 4.47 16.36
N CYS A 82 4.21 5.72 16.33
CA CYS A 82 3.06 6.19 15.59
C CYS A 82 3.51 6.96 14.35
N PHE A 83 2.84 6.71 13.21
CA PHE A 83 3.16 7.40 11.97
C PHE A 83 1.89 8.05 11.42
N GLU A 84 1.97 9.33 11.19
CA GLU A 84 0.99 10.05 10.40
C GLU A 84 1.37 9.94 8.91
N GLN A 85 0.44 9.45 8.11
CA GLN A 85 0.57 9.43 6.65
C GLN A 85 -0.39 10.46 6.07
N THR A 86 0.13 11.35 5.26
CA THR A 86 -0.67 12.36 4.55
C THR A 86 -0.61 12.05 3.06
N LEU A 87 -1.78 11.93 2.44
CA LEU A 87 -1.92 11.78 1.01
C LEU A 87 -1.73 13.13 0.34
N ILE A 88 -0.77 13.21 -0.60
CA ILE A 88 -0.49 14.42 -1.37
C ILE A 88 -1.21 14.36 -2.72
N ASP A 89 -1.24 13.19 -3.35
CA ASP A 89 -1.86 12.99 -4.67
C ASP A 89 -2.23 11.52 -4.87
N LYS A 90 -3.24 11.26 -5.69
CA LYS A 90 -3.60 9.91 -6.12
C LYS A 90 -3.98 9.91 -7.59
N GLN A 91 -3.62 8.86 -8.31
CA GLN A 91 -3.91 8.72 -9.73
C GLN A 91 -4.20 7.26 -10.09
N LEU A 92 -5.09 7.05 -11.04
CA LEU A 92 -5.35 5.73 -11.60
C LEU A 92 -4.33 5.42 -12.71
N MET A 93 -3.78 4.21 -12.68
CA MET A 93 -2.88 3.70 -13.70
C MET A 93 -3.39 2.37 -14.22
N ASN A 94 -3.50 2.25 -15.55
CA ASN A 94 -3.71 0.97 -16.21
C ASN A 94 -2.34 0.39 -16.61
N PHE A 95 -2.13 -0.88 -16.27
CA PHE A 95 -0.97 -1.62 -16.72
C PHE A 95 -1.45 -2.96 -17.26
N LYS A 96 -1.54 -3.03 -18.60
CA LYS A 96 -2.15 -4.13 -19.32
C LYS A 96 -3.59 -4.35 -18.83
N GLU A 97 -3.93 -5.57 -18.38
CA GLU A 97 -5.26 -5.92 -17.90
C GLU A 97 -5.55 -5.44 -16.46
N ASN A 98 -4.52 -5.06 -15.74
CA ASN A 98 -4.65 -4.69 -14.32
C ASN A 98 -4.70 -3.18 -14.13
N GLN A 99 -5.44 -2.76 -13.12
CA GLN A 99 -5.50 -1.37 -12.69
C GLN A 99 -4.80 -1.21 -11.34
N TYR A 100 -4.22 -0.04 -11.14
CA TYR A 100 -3.53 0.32 -9.90
C TYR A 100 -3.90 1.75 -9.51
N MET A 101 -4.22 1.93 -8.24
CA MET A 101 -4.23 3.27 -7.65
C MET A 101 -2.83 3.63 -7.21
N ILE A 102 -2.27 4.66 -7.80
CA ILE A 102 -0.98 5.22 -7.38
C ILE A 102 -1.26 6.33 -6.39
N THR A 103 -0.68 6.23 -5.21
CA THR A 103 -0.74 7.27 -4.19
C THR A 103 0.65 7.83 -3.92
N PHE A 104 0.71 9.13 -3.70
CA PHE A 104 1.91 9.86 -3.34
C PHE A 104 1.68 10.53 -2.01
N GLY A 105 2.58 10.35 -1.09
CA GLY A 105 2.37 10.89 0.23
C GLY A 105 3.65 11.14 1.00
N GLU A 106 3.47 11.65 2.18
CA GLU A 106 4.51 11.75 3.19
C GLU A 106 4.16 10.94 4.43
N LYS A 107 5.20 10.56 5.15
CA LYS A 107 5.09 9.82 6.39
C LYS A 107 5.92 10.53 7.44
N LYS A 108 5.29 10.90 8.52
CA LYS A 108 5.92 11.58 9.65
C LYS A 108 5.76 10.73 10.90
N MET A 109 6.86 10.53 11.61
CA MET A 109 6.79 9.91 12.94
C MET A 109 6.26 10.96 13.92
N ILE A 110 5.26 10.60 14.70
CA ILE A 110 4.70 11.45 15.76
C ILE A 110 4.80 10.71 17.10
N SER A 111 4.86 11.45 18.20
CA SER A 111 4.73 10.86 19.54
C SER A 111 3.31 10.36 19.75
N ILE A 112 3.17 9.19 20.36
CA ILE A 112 1.87 8.63 20.76
C ILE A 112 1.13 9.55 21.74
N GLU A 113 1.87 10.31 22.54
CA GLU A 113 1.31 11.29 23.50
C GLU A 113 0.54 12.42 22.81
N ASN A 114 0.90 12.70 21.54
CA ASN A 114 0.21 13.71 20.71
C ASN A 114 -0.99 13.13 19.95
N PHE A 115 -1.33 11.86 20.22
CA PHE A 115 -2.42 11.19 19.57
C PHE A 115 -3.71 11.39 20.35
N ASP A 116 -4.64 12.13 19.76
CA ASP A 116 -5.95 12.35 20.33
C ASP A 116 -6.91 11.26 19.88
N ILE A 117 -7.13 10.28 20.76
CA ILE A 117 -8.05 9.15 20.54
C ILE A 117 -9.52 9.62 20.51
N SER A 118 -9.79 10.82 21.04
CA SER A 118 -11.15 11.35 21.09
C SER A 118 -11.65 11.88 19.74
N LYS A 119 -10.75 12.04 18.74
CA LYS A 119 -11.14 12.45 17.40
C LYS A 119 -11.99 11.38 16.73
N GLU A 120 -13.07 11.81 16.09
CA GLU A 120 -13.83 10.95 15.19
C GLU A 120 -12.98 10.63 13.96
N TYR A 121 -12.86 9.36 13.65
CA TYR A 121 -12.19 8.86 12.46
C TYR A 121 -13.21 8.27 11.50
N ASP A 122 -12.99 8.50 10.21
CA ASP A 122 -13.89 7.98 9.17
C ASP A 122 -13.81 6.44 9.12
N ASN A 123 -12.65 5.89 9.45
CA ASN A 123 -12.43 4.47 9.41
C ASN A 123 -11.35 4.02 10.41
N ILE A 124 -11.61 2.91 11.07
CA ILE A 124 -10.65 2.24 11.96
C ILE A 124 -10.54 0.79 11.51
N ASN A 125 -9.34 0.34 11.18
CA ASN A 125 -9.15 -1.07 10.84
C ASN A 125 -7.88 -1.67 11.46
N LEU A 126 -7.94 -2.95 11.75
CA LEU A 126 -6.80 -3.76 12.10
C LEU A 126 -6.13 -4.23 10.80
N LYS A 127 -4.83 -4.04 10.70
CA LYS A 127 -4.07 -4.32 9.50
C LYS A 127 -2.89 -5.22 9.81
N GLU A 128 -2.84 -6.37 9.16
CA GLU A 128 -1.67 -7.23 9.13
C GLU A 128 -1.00 -7.14 7.76
N VAL A 129 0.29 -6.89 7.72
CA VAL A 129 1.07 -6.75 6.50
C VAL A 129 2.23 -7.75 6.51
N VAL A 130 2.24 -8.67 5.56
CA VAL A 130 3.44 -9.43 5.22
C VAL A 130 4.22 -8.62 4.20
N SER A 131 5.34 -8.04 4.62
CA SER A 131 6.14 -7.12 3.83
C SER A 131 7.47 -7.75 3.44
N TYR A 132 7.70 -7.88 2.14
CA TYR A 132 8.99 -8.30 1.57
C TYR A 132 9.81 -7.07 1.22
N ASN A 133 10.95 -6.90 1.90
CA ASN A 133 11.89 -5.82 1.61
C ASN A 133 12.85 -6.27 0.51
N ILE A 134 12.71 -5.73 -0.68
CA ILE A 134 13.47 -6.17 -1.85
C ILE A 134 14.86 -5.50 -1.92
N ASN A 135 14.97 -4.22 -1.58
CA ASN A 135 16.24 -3.49 -1.70
C ASN A 135 16.30 -2.21 -0.84
N ASN A 136 15.73 -2.24 0.35
CA ASN A 136 15.59 -1.10 1.26
C ASN A 136 14.80 0.12 0.73
N LYS A 137 14.27 0.02 -0.48
CA LYS A 137 13.45 1.08 -1.12
C LYS A 137 12.11 0.57 -1.59
N PHE A 138 12.08 -0.70 -2.00
CA PHE A 138 10.90 -1.36 -2.55
C PHE A 138 10.41 -2.42 -1.59
N TYR A 139 9.13 -2.36 -1.29
CA TYR A 139 8.44 -3.30 -0.44
C TYR A 139 7.25 -3.84 -1.20
N LEU A 140 7.17 -5.15 -1.31
CA LEU A 140 5.96 -5.83 -1.77
C LEU A 140 5.15 -6.21 -0.53
N ASN A 141 3.95 -5.69 -0.42
CA ASN A 141 3.11 -5.86 0.75
C ASN A 141 1.88 -6.68 0.41
N PHE A 142 1.66 -7.72 1.20
CA PHE A 142 0.42 -8.49 1.26
C PHE A 142 -0.33 -8.07 2.51
N ILE A 143 -1.52 -7.51 2.34
CA ILE A 143 -2.22 -6.79 3.38
C ILE A 143 -3.54 -7.50 3.67
N THR A 144 -3.73 -7.94 4.90
CA THR A 144 -5.02 -8.36 5.43
C THR A 144 -5.58 -7.24 6.28
N ASN A 145 -6.76 -6.78 5.94
CA ASN A 145 -7.49 -5.76 6.68
C ASN A 145 -8.70 -6.40 7.34
N LYS A 146 -8.95 -6.02 8.58
CA LYS A 146 -10.09 -6.42 9.38
C LYS A 146 -10.76 -5.16 9.90
N ILE A 147 -11.96 -4.89 9.42
CA ILE A 147 -12.78 -3.78 9.91
C ILE A 147 -13.77 -4.35 10.91
N GLU A 148 -13.80 -3.78 12.09
CA GLU A 148 -14.81 -4.04 13.09
C GLU A 148 -15.93 -3.01 12.93
N GLU A 149 -17.11 -3.48 12.51
CA GLU A 149 -18.26 -2.62 12.36
C GLU A 149 -19.00 -2.46 13.71
N LYS A 150 -19.74 -1.35 13.84
CA LYS A 150 -20.48 -1.02 15.08
C LYS A 150 -21.54 -2.05 15.51
N ASN A 151 -21.96 -2.90 14.57
CA ASN A 151 -22.94 -3.98 14.81
C ASN A 151 -22.30 -5.35 15.14
N ASN A 152 -21.01 -5.38 15.48
CA ASN A 152 -20.20 -6.59 15.70
C ASN A 152 -20.03 -7.48 14.45
N SER A 153 -20.34 -7.00 13.25
CA SER A 153 -19.94 -7.68 12.03
C SER A 153 -18.47 -7.44 11.76
N GLU A 154 -17.81 -8.43 11.20
CA GLU A 154 -16.40 -8.38 10.84
C GLU A 154 -16.28 -8.47 9.32
N LEU A 155 -15.66 -7.46 8.72
CA LEU A 155 -15.31 -7.47 7.31
C LEU A 155 -13.80 -7.71 7.15
N VAL A 156 -13.45 -8.84 6.53
CA VAL A 156 -12.05 -9.14 6.18
C VAL A 156 -11.86 -9.00 4.69
N TYR A 157 -10.86 -8.22 4.28
CA TYR A 157 -10.49 -8.08 2.88
C TYR A 157 -8.97 -8.03 2.69
N TYR A 158 -8.54 -8.32 1.47
CA TYR A 158 -7.15 -8.53 1.11
C TYR A 158 -6.71 -7.53 0.05
N ASN A 159 -5.50 -6.97 0.23
CA ASN A 159 -4.90 -6.06 -0.73
C ASN A 159 -3.46 -6.45 -1.02
N ILE A 160 -2.97 -6.05 -2.18
CA ILE A 160 -1.56 -6.16 -2.54
C ILE A 160 -1.07 -4.78 -2.95
N SER A 161 0.04 -4.34 -2.37
CA SER A 161 0.64 -3.06 -2.76
C SER A 161 2.14 -3.17 -2.98
N ILE A 162 2.65 -2.32 -3.88
CA ILE A 162 4.06 -2.04 -4.02
C ILE A 162 4.29 -0.68 -3.35
N TYR A 163 5.09 -0.68 -2.29
CA TYR A 163 5.43 0.53 -1.55
C TYR A 163 6.88 0.91 -1.78
N ILE A 164 7.12 2.15 -2.14
CA ILE A 164 8.43 2.67 -2.51
C ILE A 164 8.74 3.89 -1.67
N THR A 165 9.86 3.84 -0.95
CA THR A 165 10.35 5.02 -0.23
C THR A 165 11.19 5.89 -1.16
N LYS A 166 10.92 7.19 -1.18
CA LYS A 166 11.73 8.17 -1.92
C LYS A 166 13.06 8.36 -1.20
N LYS A 167 14.05 7.52 -1.53
CA LYS A 167 15.46 7.75 -1.19
C LYS A 167 16.20 7.93 -2.50
N ASN A 168 16.68 9.13 -2.79
CA ASN A 168 17.61 9.54 -3.86
C ASN A 168 17.86 8.49 -4.98
N GLY A 169 16.82 8.10 -5.71
CA GLY A 169 16.91 7.18 -6.84
C GLY A 169 16.57 7.89 -8.15
N LYS A 170 17.23 7.49 -9.24
CA LYS A 170 16.86 7.96 -10.56
C LYS A 170 15.45 7.45 -10.89
N VAL A 171 14.59 8.32 -11.38
CA VAL A 171 13.20 7.98 -11.78
C VAL A 171 13.16 6.74 -12.70
N LYS A 172 14.13 6.62 -13.61
CA LYS A 172 14.26 5.47 -14.53
C LYS A 172 14.40 4.13 -13.80
N ASP A 173 15.18 4.09 -12.71
CA ASP A 173 15.42 2.85 -11.95
C ASP A 173 14.16 2.46 -11.16
N ILE A 174 13.45 3.45 -10.63
CA ILE A 174 12.16 3.24 -9.95
C ILE A 174 11.16 2.63 -10.93
N ILE A 175 11.01 3.19 -12.11
CA ILE A 175 10.09 2.70 -13.15
C ILE A 175 10.42 1.25 -13.52
N LYS A 176 11.70 0.95 -13.80
CA LYS A 176 12.12 -0.41 -14.17
C LYS A 176 11.79 -1.45 -13.10
N GLN A 177 11.96 -1.11 -11.84
CA GLN A 177 11.62 -1.98 -10.73
C GLN A 177 10.10 -2.18 -10.60
N ILE A 178 9.32 -1.11 -10.74
CA ILE A 178 7.85 -1.20 -10.76
C ILE A 178 7.40 -2.14 -11.88
N GLU A 179 7.89 -1.94 -13.11
CA GLU A 179 7.55 -2.81 -14.26
C GLU A 179 7.82 -4.28 -14.00
N LEU A 180 8.95 -4.60 -13.40
CA LEU A 180 9.30 -5.97 -13.06
C LEU A 180 8.22 -6.61 -12.17
N TYR A 181 7.84 -5.93 -11.07
CA TYR A 181 6.84 -6.47 -10.14
C TYR A 181 5.43 -6.52 -10.72
N LEU A 182 5.05 -5.51 -11.49
CA LEU A 182 3.75 -5.50 -12.17
C LEU A 182 3.63 -6.66 -13.16
N ASN A 183 4.70 -7.00 -13.90
CA ASN A 183 4.70 -8.15 -14.79
C ASN A 183 4.56 -9.47 -14.01
N VAL A 184 5.30 -9.63 -12.92
CA VAL A 184 5.21 -10.83 -12.07
C VAL A 184 3.81 -10.98 -11.47
N ILE A 185 3.23 -9.91 -10.95
CA ILE A 185 1.86 -9.92 -10.42
C ILE A 185 0.88 -10.35 -11.53
N ARG A 186 0.96 -9.74 -12.71
CA ARG A 186 0.10 -10.05 -13.83
C ARG A 186 0.20 -11.52 -14.28
N GLU A 187 1.40 -12.05 -14.39
CA GLU A 187 1.63 -13.45 -14.84
C GLU A 187 1.02 -14.47 -13.86
N ASN A 188 0.86 -14.09 -12.61
CA ASN A 188 0.34 -14.96 -11.55
C ASN A 188 -1.10 -14.66 -11.13
N LEU A 189 -1.62 -13.49 -11.49
CA LEU A 189 -3.02 -13.10 -11.30
C LEU A 189 -3.76 -13.13 -12.63
N LYS A 190 -4.67 -14.07 -12.78
CA LYS A 190 -5.76 -13.96 -13.74
C LYS A 190 -6.93 -13.30 -13.01
N ILE A 191 -6.90 -11.98 -12.89
CA ILE A 191 -8.09 -11.22 -12.45
C ILE A 191 -9.01 -11.13 -13.68
N ASN A 192 -10.02 -11.97 -13.72
CA ASN A 192 -11.13 -11.87 -14.67
C ASN A 192 -12.06 -10.74 -14.26
#